data_95b85bcf2d362560e27876447d03ebc0
#
_entry.id   95b85bcf2d362560e27876447d03ebc0
#
_cell.length_a   1.000
_cell.length_b   1.000
_cell.length_c   1.000
_cell.angle_alpha   90.00
_cell.angle_beta   90.00
_cell.angle_gamma   90.00
#
_symmetry.space_group_name_H-M   'P 1'
#
loop_
_entity.id
_entity.type
_entity.pdbx_description
1 polymer ?
#
loop_
_entity_poly.entity_id
_entity_poly.type
_entity_poly.pdbx_seq_one_letter_code
_entity_poly.pdbx_strand_id
1 'polypeptide(L)'
;MLPDSVASRIHVAAVSMEDREVNATVVNAVQRVSSVVTQRSLIEAFGLTVAEAMWKKAPVVASAVGGIRDQIDDGVDGVLVDPTDGVAWAEAVRDLLLFPERAQEMGLAAHEAVRREFLSNRHLQDLLQIVADQVG
;
A
#
# COMPACT_ATOMS: atom_id res chain seq x y z
N MET A 1 6.42 -21.14 -18.28
CA MET A 1 6.58 -21.86 -17.01
C MET A 1 7.76 -21.23 -16.27
N LEU A 2 7.63 -20.99 -14.96
CA LEU A 2 8.74 -20.43 -14.16
C LEU A 2 9.80 -21.52 -13.88
N PRO A 3 11.09 -21.15 -13.79
CA PRO A 3 12.12 -22.08 -13.34
C PRO A 3 11.82 -22.61 -11.92
N ASP A 4 12.16 -23.84 -11.63
CA ASP A 4 11.89 -24.48 -10.31
C ASP A 4 12.52 -23.70 -9.14
N SER A 5 13.69 -23.12 -9.35
CA SER A 5 14.37 -22.26 -8.37
C SER A 5 13.61 -20.98 -8.02
N VAL A 6 12.70 -20.53 -8.89
CA VAL A 6 11.81 -19.40 -8.65
C VAL A 6 10.49 -19.89 -8.07
N ALA A 7 9.90 -20.96 -8.68
CA ALA A 7 8.62 -21.51 -8.28
C ALA A 7 8.60 -21.96 -6.80
N SER A 8 9.70 -22.56 -6.31
CA SER A 8 9.85 -23.02 -4.93
C SER A 8 9.83 -21.90 -3.87
N ARG A 9 10.00 -20.65 -4.29
CA ARG A 9 9.96 -19.47 -3.41
C ARG A 9 8.64 -18.69 -3.47
N ILE A 10 7.70 -19.17 -4.28
CA ILE A 10 6.38 -18.56 -4.41
C ILE A 10 5.41 -19.33 -3.52
N HIS A 11 4.78 -18.63 -2.60
CA HIS A 11 3.75 -19.18 -1.72
C HIS A 11 2.42 -18.52 -2.04
N VAL A 12 1.42 -19.31 -2.40
CA VAL A 12 0.06 -18.84 -2.63
C VAL A 12 -0.82 -19.32 -1.48
N ALA A 13 -1.49 -18.40 -0.82
CA ALA A 13 -2.42 -18.70 0.24
C ALA A 13 -3.78 -18.09 -0.06
N ALA A 14 -4.84 -18.87 0.10
CA ALA A 14 -6.22 -18.39 0.09
C ALA A 14 -6.69 -18.25 1.54
N VAL A 15 -7.04 -17.02 1.94
CA VAL A 15 -7.58 -16.74 3.27
C VAL A 15 -9.09 -16.61 3.16
N SER A 16 -9.83 -17.39 3.96
CA SER A 16 -11.29 -17.38 3.93
C SER A 16 -11.83 -16.00 4.35
N MET A 17 -12.90 -15.57 3.67
CA MET A 17 -13.66 -14.37 4.01
C MET A 17 -14.83 -14.65 4.98
N GLU A 18 -15.06 -15.91 5.35
CA GLU A 18 -16.13 -16.31 6.28
C GLU A 18 -15.86 -15.80 7.69
N ASP A 19 -14.59 -15.85 8.13
CA ASP A 19 -14.15 -15.28 9.39
C ASP A 19 -13.32 -14.01 9.12
N ARG A 20 -13.96 -12.86 9.29
CA ARG A 20 -13.36 -11.56 9.04
C ARG A 20 -12.22 -11.22 9.99
N GLU A 21 -12.28 -11.69 11.24
CA GLU A 21 -11.23 -11.43 12.24
C GLU A 21 -9.97 -12.22 11.92
N VAL A 22 -10.13 -13.49 11.57
CA VAL A 22 -9.01 -14.33 11.13
C VAL A 22 -8.41 -13.77 9.85
N ASN A 23 -9.23 -13.41 8.86
CA ASN A 23 -8.76 -12.82 7.62
C ASN A 23 -7.94 -11.54 7.88
N ALA A 24 -8.52 -10.59 8.64
CA ALA A 24 -7.84 -9.33 8.97
C ALA A 24 -6.54 -9.58 9.76
N THR A 25 -6.52 -10.55 10.67
CA THR A 25 -5.33 -10.91 11.45
C THR A 25 -4.21 -11.44 10.55
N VAL A 26 -4.52 -12.35 9.63
CA VAL A 26 -3.55 -12.92 8.70
C VAL A 26 -2.99 -11.86 7.77
N VAL A 27 -3.86 -11.05 7.13
CA VAL A 27 -3.44 -9.96 6.24
C VAL A 27 -2.57 -8.96 7.00
N ASN A 28 -2.99 -8.58 8.21
CA ASN A 28 -2.25 -7.66 9.06
C ASN A 28 -0.86 -8.20 9.42
N ALA A 29 -0.76 -9.47 9.78
CA ALA A 29 0.51 -10.11 10.11
C ALA A 29 1.45 -10.15 8.89
N VAL A 30 0.94 -10.56 7.72
CA VAL A 30 1.72 -10.64 6.49
C VAL A 30 2.24 -9.26 6.09
N GLN A 31 1.40 -8.23 6.08
CA GLN A 31 1.83 -6.87 5.74
C GLN A 31 2.87 -6.31 6.71
N ARG A 32 2.79 -6.65 8.01
CA ARG A 32 3.75 -6.19 9.02
C ARG A 32 5.15 -6.80 8.89
N VAL A 33 5.25 -8.03 8.40
CA VAL A 33 6.53 -8.74 8.26
C VAL A 33 7.10 -8.63 6.85
N SER A 34 6.35 -8.09 5.90
CA SER A 34 6.78 -7.95 4.52
C SER A 34 7.84 -6.85 4.38
N SER A 35 8.94 -7.16 3.68
CA SER A 35 9.95 -6.17 3.33
C SER A 35 9.43 -5.15 2.30
N VAL A 36 8.52 -5.57 1.43
CA VAL A 36 7.84 -4.73 0.44
C VAL A 36 6.44 -5.29 0.22
N VAL A 37 5.44 -4.44 0.19
CA VAL A 37 4.07 -4.78 -0.22
C VAL A 37 3.82 -4.28 -1.65
N THR A 38 3.21 -5.10 -2.49
CA THR A 38 2.92 -4.72 -3.87
C THR A 38 1.42 -4.78 -4.16
N GLN A 39 0.89 -3.76 -4.85
CA GLN A 39 -0.49 -3.71 -5.33
C GLN A 39 -0.51 -3.43 -6.83
N ARG A 40 -0.51 -4.49 -7.64
CA ARG A 40 -0.49 -4.38 -9.10
C ARG A 40 -1.89 -4.51 -9.70
N SER A 41 -2.67 -3.46 -9.57
CA SER A 41 -4.02 -3.36 -10.14
C SER A 41 -3.98 -2.67 -11.51
N LEU A 42 -4.81 -3.11 -12.46
CA LEU A 42 -5.04 -2.39 -13.72
C LEU A 42 -6.04 -1.26 -13.54
N ILE A 43 -6.99 -1.43 -12.63
CA ILE A 43 -8.02 -0.45 -12.25
C ILE A 43 -8.22 -0.58 -10.76
N GLU A 44 -8.22 0.55 -10.06
CA GLU A 44 -8.45 0.60 -8.61
C GLU A 44 -9.19 1.89 -8.25
N ALA A 45 -10.27 1.77 -7.48
CA ALA A 45 -11.04 2.93 -7.06
C ALA A 45 -10.37 3.69 -5.92
N PHE A 46 -9.93 2.99 -4.88
CA PHE A 46 -9.26 3.59 -3.73
C PHE A 46 -7.95 2.90 -3.38
N GLY A 47 -7.89 1.56 -3.28
CA GLY A 47 -6.68 0.84 -2.89
C GLY A 47 -6.54 0.65 -1.39
N LEU A 48 -7.55 0.06 -0.73
CA LEU A 48 -7.50 -0.20 0.72
C LEU A 48 -6.24 -0.96 1.16
N THR A 49 -5.80 -1.94 0.36
CA THR A 49 -4.58 -2.70 0.64
C THR A 49 -3.34 -1.83 0.72
N VAL A 50 -3.28 -0.79 -0.13
CA VAL A 50 -2.20 0.21 -0.13
C VAL A 50 -2.23 1.01 1.16
N ALA A 51 -3.37 1.63 1.49
CA ALA A 51 -3.52 2.43 2.71
C ALA A 51 -3.24 1.60 3.98
N GLU A 52 -3.68 0.34 4.01
CA GLU A 52 -3.39 -0.58 5.12
C GLU A 52 -1.90 -0.92 5.27
N ALA A 53 -1.20 -1.13 4.17
CA ALA A 53 0.24 -1.38 4.18
C ALA A 53 1.02 -0.14 4.63
N MET A 54 0.68 1.03 4.09
CA MET A 54 1.23 2.33 4.49
C MET A 54 1.01 2.59 5.98
N TRP A 55 -0.20 2.34 6.51
CA TRP A 55 -0.48 2.45 7.95
C TRP A 55 0.43 1.58 8.81
N LYS A 56 0.84 0.43 8.30
CA LYS A 56 1.73 -0.53 8.98
C LYS A 56 3.22 -0.23 8.79
N LYS A 57 3.55 0.89 8.14
CA LYS A 57 4.93 1.28 7.79
C LYS A 57 5.61 0.33 6.83
N ALA A 58 4.84 -0.45 6.07
CA ALA A 58 5.39 -1.30 5.04
C ALA A 58 5.70 -0.45 3.80
N PRO A 59 6.90 -0.56 3.19
CA PRO A 59 7.18 0.08 1.92
C PRO A 59 6.26 -0.48 0.84
N VAL A 60 5.70 0.39 0.01
CA VAL A 60 4.70 0.00 -1.01
C VAL A 60 5.20 0.31 -2.40
N VAL A 61 5.04 -0.67 -3.31
CA VAL A 61 5.11 -0.46 -4.76
C VAL A 61 3.70 -0.71 -5.31
N ALA A 62 3.10 0.30 -5.91
CA ALA A 62 1.72 0.22 -6.36
C ALA A 62 1.52 0.75 -7.79
N SER A 63 0.43 0.32 -8.42
CA SER A 63 0.05 0.80 -9.74
C SER A 63 -0.31 2.28 -9.72
N ALA A 64 0.19 3.02 -10.67
CA ALA A 64 -0.15 4.43 -10.89
C ALA A 64 -1.56 4.56 -11.54
N VAL A 65 -2.61 4.07 -10.83
CA VAL A 65 -3.99 4.05 -11.33
C VAL A 65 -4.98 4.52 -10.28
N GLY A 66 -6.06 5.15 -10.73
CA GLY A 66 -7.21 5.54 -9.89
C GLY A 66 -6.81 6.22 -8.58
N GLY A 67 -7.51 5.91 -7.50
CA GLY A 67 -7.27 6.49 -6.18
C GLY A 67 -5.93 6.13 -5.52
N ILE A 68 -5.18 5.17 -6.06
CA ILE A 68 -3.81 4.90 -5.59
C ILE A 68 -2.89 6.11 -5.83
N ARG A 69 -3.08 6.83 -6.94
CA ARG A 69 -2.32 8.05 -7.26
C ARG A 69 -2.53 9.18 -6.25
N ASP A 70 -3.69 9.19 -5.61
CA ASP A 70 -4.03 10.20 -4.61
C ASP A 70 -3.52 9.82 -3.22
N GLN A 71 -3.10 8.55 -3.05
CA GLN A 71 -2.59 8.03 -1.78
C GLN A 71 -1.08 8.10 -1.64
N ILE A 72 -0.35 8.07 -2.76
CA ILE A 72 1.11 7.94 -2.79
C ILE A 72 1.74 9.16 -3.44
N ASP A 73 2.64 9.79 -2.72
CA ASP A 73 3.63 10.73 -3.25
C ASP A 73 4.84 9.94 -3.73
N ASP A 74 4.96 9.80 -5.06
CA ASP A 74 5.91 8.90 -5.70
C ASP A 74 7.36 9.18 -5.32
N GLY A 75 8.05 8.15 -4.87
CA GLY A 75 9.43 8.21 -4.39
C GLY A 75 9.60 8.73 -2.97
N VAL A 76 8.54 9.24 -2.31
CA VAL A 76 8.56 9.77 -0.95
C VAL A 76 7.94 8.78 0.03
N ASP A 77 6.68 8.41 -0.15
CA ASP A 77 5.93 7.54 0.75
C ASP A 77 5.43 6.23 0.09
N GLY A 78 5.87 5.99 -1.13
CA GLY A 78 5.67 4.78 -1.92
C GLY A 78 6.29 4.92 -3.30
N VAL A 79 6.17 3.88 -4.11
CA VAL A 79 6.61 3.90 -5.51
C VAL A 79 5.42 3.61 -6.41
N LEU A 80 5.15 4.52 -7.35
CA LEU A 80 4.11 4.38 -8.36
C LEU A 80 4.72 3.85 -9.67
N VAL A 81 4.15 2.76 -10.19
CA VAL A 81 4.62 2.12 -11.43
C VAL A 81 3.46 1.91 -12.39
N ASP A 82 3.73 2.04 -13.68
CA ASP A 82 2.76 1.62 -14.71
C ASP A 82 2.44 0.13 -14.54
N PRO A 83 1.17 -0.26 -14.40
CA PRO A 83 0.79 -1.66 -14.16
C PRO A 83 1.21 -2.62 -15.29
N THR A 84 1.49 -2.10 -16.49
CA THR A 84 1.89 -2.87 -17.66
C THR A 84 3.41 -3.01 -17.78
N ASP A 85 4.19 -2.16 -17.11
CA ASP A 85 5.65 -2.20 -17.15
C ASP A 85 6.23 -3.18 -16.10
N GLY A 86 6.40 -4.43 -16.49
CA GLY A 86 6.97 -5.47 -15.63
C GLY A 86 8.44 -5.24 -15.27
N VAL A 87 9.20 -4.51 -16.10
CA VAL A 87 10.62 -4.22 -15.84
C VAL A 87 10.72 -3.17 -14.74
N ALA A 88 10.00 -2.05 -14.86
CA ALA A 88 9.96 -1.01 -13.84
C ALA A 88 9.46 -1.57 -12.48
N TRP A 89 8.49 -2.50 -12.48
CA TRP A 89 8.05 -3.20 -11.27
C TRP A 89 9.18 -3.98 -10.61
N ALA A 90 9.91 -4.77 -11.37
CA ALA A 90 11.01 -5.57 -10.85
C ALA A 90 12.12 -4.68 -10.29
N GLU A 91 12.43 -3.57 -10.96
CA GLU A 91 13.43 -2.59 -10.52
C GLU A 91 12.99 -1.89 -9.23
N ALA A 92 11.76 -1.41 -9.14
CA ALA A 92 11.24 -0.75 -7.94
C ALA A 92 11.29 -1.68 -6.71
N VAL A 93 10.82 -2.92 -6.85
CA VAL A 93 10.88 -3.90 -5.76
C VAL A 93 12.31 -4.25 -5.40
N ARG A 94 13.17 -4.50 -6.40
CA ARG A 94 14.59 -4.79 -6.18
C ARG A 94 15.28 -3.69 -5.40
N ASP A 95 15.06 -2.43 -5.77
CA ASP A 95 15.72 -1.29 -5.16
C ASP A 95 15.32 -1.15 -3.69
N LEU A 96 14.04 -1.31 -3.34
CA LEU A 96 13.62 -1.31 -1.94
C LEU A 96 14.19 -2.48 -1.14
N LEU A 97 14.39 -3.65 -1.76
CA LEU A 97 15.02 -4.79 -1.10
C LEU A 97 16.54 -4.63 -0.92
N LEU A 98 17.22 -3.94 -1.84
CA LEU A 98 18.66 -3.69 -1.77
C LEU A 98 19.02 -2.52 -0.85
N PHE A 99 18.11 -1.57 -0.65
CA PHE A 99 18.31 -0.39 0.18
C PHE A 99 17.30 -0.34 1.34
N PRO A 100 17.44 -1.21 2.36
CA PRO A 100 16.45 -1.35 3.44
C PRO A 100 16.28 -0.08 4.29
N GLU A 101 17.30 0.75 4.40
CA GLU A 101 17.20 2.04 5.11
C GLU A 101 16.22 2.98 4.38
N ARG A 102 16.38 3.11 3.06
CA ARG A 102 15.45 3.88 2.23
C ARG A 102 14.03 3.32 2.29
N ALA A 103 13.90 2.00 2.26
CA ALA A 103 12.59 1.34 2.37
C ALA A 103 11.93 1.64 3.73
N GLN A 104 12.70 1.66 4.81
CA GLN A 104 12.20 2.01 6.15
C GLN A 104 11.79 3.48 6.24
N GLU A 105 12.59 4.40 5.71
CA GLU A 105 12.25 5.84 5.66
C GLU A 105 10.95 6.07 4.89
N MET A 106 10.80 5.44 3.72
CA MET A 106 9.59 5.47 2.91
C MET A 106 8.38 4.93 3.69
N GLY A 107 8.52 3.80 4.39
CA GLY A 107 7.44 3.24 5.20
C GLY A 107 7.02 4.16 6.36
N LEU A 108 7.96 4.88 6.97
CA LEU A 108 7.65 5.89 7.99
C LEU A 108 6.90 7.08 7.40
N ALA A 109 7.34 7.58 6.24
CA ALA A 109 6.65 8.66 5.52
C ALA A 109 5.23 8.23 5.13
N ALA A 110 5.06 7.00 4.61
CA ALA A 110 3.78 6.40 4.28
C ALA A 110 2.80 6.39 5.47
N HIS A 111 3.28 5.98 6.63
CA HIS A 111 2.46 5.97 7.85
C HIS A 111 1.98 7.37 8.22
N GLU A 112 2.84 8.38 8.16
CA GLU A 112 2.49 9.76 8.45
C GLU A 112 1.50 10.34 7.43
N ALA A 113 1.64 9.99 6.15
CA ALA A 113 0.68 10.36 5.11
C ALA A 113 -0.72 9.80 5.41
N VAL A 114 -0.84 8.50 5.70
CA VAL A 114 -2.13 7.89 6.06
C VAL A 114 -2.70 8.50 7.33
N ARG A 115 -1.87 8.74 8.36
CA ARG A 115 -2.30 9.35 9.61
C ARG A 115 -2.88 10.75 9.40
N ARG A 116 -2.31 11.52 8.50
CA ARG A 116 -2.71 12.89 8.20
C ARG A 116 -3.94 12.97 7.31
N GLU A 117 -4.02 12.12 6.27
CA GLU A 117 -4.97 12.32 5.17
C GLU A 117 -6.14 11.32 5.19
N PHE A 118 -5.94 10.07 5.66
CA PHE A 118 -6.89 8.98 5.40
C PHE A 118 -7.57 8.41 6.65
N LEU A 119 -7.38 8.98 7.83
CA LEU A 119 -8.09 8.55 9.03
C LEU A 119 -9.47 9.21 9.14
N SER A 120 -10.41 8.49 9.75
CA SER A 120 -11.80 8.92 9.92
C SER A 120 -11.96 10.26 10.66
N ASN A 121 -11.04 10.57 11.57
CA ASN A 121 -11.04 11.85 12.28
C ASN A 121 -10.78 13.04 11.36
N ARG A 122 -9.96 12.89 10.32
CA ARG A 122 -9.76 13.92 9.30
C ARG A 122 -11.06 14.16 8.53
N HIS A 123 -11.71 13.10 8.07
CA HIS A 123 -13.01 13.19 7.37
C HIS A 123 -14.07 13.91 8.21
N LEU A 124 -14.12 13.64 9.51
CA LEU A 124 -15.02 14.32 10.42
C LEU A 124 -14.72 15.81 10.51
N GLN A 125 -13.44 16.19 10.61
CA GLN A 125 -13.02 17.60 10.64
C GLN A 125 -13.41 18.32 9.36
N ASP A 126 -13.17 17.72 8.19
CA ASP A 126 -13.52 18.30 6.89
C ASP A 126 -15.04 18.49 6.75
N LEU A 127 -15.85 17.50 7.19
CA LEU A 127 -17.30 17.63 7.22
C LEU A 127 -17.78 18.74 8.15
N LEU A 128 -17.22 18.83 9.34
CA LEU A 128 -17.56 19.90 10.28
C LEU A 128 -17.20 21.29 9.74
N GLN A 129 -16.07 21.41 9.03
CA GLN A 129 -15.68 22.66 8.39
C GLN A 129 -16.66 23.06 7.28
N ILE A 130 -17.03 22.11 6.40
CA ILE A 130 -18.01 22.34 5.34
C ILE A 130 -19.35 22.80 5.92
N VAL A 131 -19.82 22.17 7.00
CA VAL A 131 -21.06 22.54 7.66
C VAL A 131 -20.95 23.96 8.27
N ALA A 132 -19.84 24.26 8.94
CA ALA A 132 -19.61 25.59 9.52
C ALA A 132 -19.61 26.68 8.45
N ASP A 133 -18.97 26.45 7.32
CA ASP A 133 -18.91 27.38 6.19
C ASP A 133 -20.28 27.63 5.50
N GLN A 134 -21.23 26.69 5.65
CA GLN A 134 -22.59 26.82 5.10
C GLN A 134 -23.59 27.53 6.04
N VAL A 135 -23.27 27.59 7.34
CA VAL A 135 -24.19 28.12 8.38
C VAL A 135 -23.77 29.52 8.84
N GLY A 136 -22.56 29.97 8.51
CA GLY A 136 -22.02 31.30 8.80
C GLY A 136 -22.28 32.26 7.67
#